data_02482f29e88593765eb16d0a8e7b0480
#
_entry.id   02482f29e88593765eb16d0a8e7b0480
#
_cell.length_a   1.000
_cell.length_b   1.000
_cell.length_c   1.000
_cell.angle_alpha   90.00
_cell.angle_beta   90.00
_cell.angle_gamma   90.00
#
_symmetry.space_group_name_H-M   'P 1'
#
loop_
_entity.id
_entity.type
_entity.pdbx_description
1 polymer ?
#
loop_
_entity_poly.entity_id
_entity_poly.type
_entity_poly.pdbx_seq_one_letter_code
_entity_poly.pdbx_strand_id
1 'polypeptide(L)'
;FKLEPITNEELGGHIKKVLESENINFEKDVPEIISDAARGSARDSMSILEQCISYTNGDLKKAKISQLLGLIENTLIDQIIHNLYENSISEINDVLKSSNVSDYSRLLDCLIERIFQISISRSVNKNDFNLPNNFLNTDISLQDLQLWYSILMQSKEQMFNAVSKADHLMMILLRISLFTEYPDQVKSNINN
;
A
#
# COMPACT_ATOMS: atom_id res chain seq x y z
N PHE A 1 -0.74 -10.61 -34.32
CA PHE A 1 -1.62 -10.92 -33.18
C PHE A 1 -1.15 -10.09 -32.00
N LYS A 2 -1.98 -9.16 -31.55
CA LYS A 2 -1.73 -8.40 -30.33
C LYS A 2 -2.28 -9.24 -29.17
N LEU A 3 -1.42 -9.83 -28.39
CA LEU A 3 -1.83 -10.50 -27.15
C LEU A 3 -2.16 -9.39 -26.13
N GLU A 4 -3.41 -9.29 -25.73
CA GLU A 4 -3.81 -8.42 -24.64
C GLU A 4 -3.45 -9.10 -23.31
N PRO A 5 -3.04 -8.33 -22.27
CA PRO A 5 -2.83 -8.88 -20.95
C PRO A 5 -4.12 -9.50 -20.42
N ILE A 6 -3.99 -10.62 -19.73
CA ILE A 6 -5.14 -11.29 -19.08
C ILE A 6 -5.58 -10.38 -17.93
N THR A 7 -6.89 -10.19 -17.78
CA THR A 7 -7.43 -9.41 -16.66
C THR A 7 -7.22 -10.15 -15.33
N ASN A 8 -7.11 -9.41 -14.22
CA ASN A 8 -6.97 -10.01 -12.89
C ASN A 8 -8.14 -10.93 -12.55
N GLU A 9 -9.35 -10.60 -13.02
CA GLU A 9 -10.55 -11.41 -12.81
C GLU A 9 -10.45 -12.76 -13.54
N GLU A 10 -10.04 -12.77 -14.82
CA GLU A 10 -9.85 -13.99 -15.60
C GLU A 10 -8.73 -14.86 -15.01
N LEU A 11 -7.64 -14.22 -14.57
CA LEU A 11 -6.50 -14.90 -13.97
C LEU A 11 -6.87 -15.50 -12.60
N GLY A 12 -7.57 -14.73 -11.74
CA GLY A 12 -8.10 -15.23 -10.48
C GLY A 12 -9.08 -16.39 -10.67
N GLY A 13 -9.95 -16.30 -11.68
CA GLY A 13 -10.85 -17.40 -12.07
C GLY A 13 -10.10 -18.66 -12.51
N HIS A 14 -8.98 -18.51 -13.22
CA HIS A 14 -8.12 -19.64 -13.62
C HIS A 14 -7.44 -20.27 -12.40
N ILE A 15 -6.83 -19.47 -11.52
CA ILE A 15 -6.19 -19.96 -10.29
C ILE A 15 -7.19 -20.73 -9.42
N LYS A 16 -8.41 -20.20 -9.27
CA LYS A 16 -9.48 -20.87 -8.53
C LYS A 16 -9.80 -22.26 -9.10
N LYS A 17 -9.95 -22.38 -10.42
CA LYS A 17 -10.20 -23.67 -11.08
C LYS A 17 -9.07 -24.67 -10.86
N VAL A 18 -7.82 -24.22 -10.90
CA VAL A 18 -6.65 -25.07 -10.62
C VAL A 18 -6.70 -25.58 -9.18
N LEU A 19 -6.92 -24.71 -8.20
CA LEU A 19 -7.02 -25.08 -6.78
C LEU A 19 -8.15 -26.08 -6.52
N GLU A 20 -9.32 -25.88 -7.14
CA GLU A 20 -10.46 -26.80 -7.05
C GLU A 20 -10.16 -28.17 -7.69
N SER A 21 -9.49 -28.20 -8.85
CA SER A 21 -9.13 -29.43 -9.54
C SER A 21 -8.10 -30.27 -8.79
N GLU A 22 -7.19 -29.62 -8.08
CA GLU A 22 -6.16 -30.28 -7.26
C GLU A 22 -6.64 -30.57 -5.82
N ASN A 23 -7.91 -30.27 -5.48
CA ASN A 23 -8.49 -30.43 -4.15
C ASN A 23 -7.70 -29.75 -3.04
N ILE A 24 -7.17 -28.55 -3.32
CA ILE A 24 -6.40 -27.75 -2.36
C ILE A 24 -7.35 -26.82 -1.62
N ASN A 25 -7.23 -26.78 -0.28
CA ASN A 25 -8.02 -25.87 0.54
C ASN A 25 -7.48 -24.43 0.46
N PHE A 26 -8.37 -23.46 0.22
CA PHE A 26 -8.00 -22.04 0.15
C PHE A 26 -9.12 -21.13 0.66
N GLU A 27 -8.74 -19.99 1.21
CA GLU A 27 -9.65 -18.91 1.54
C GLU A 27 -10.09 -18.17 0.26
N LYS A 28 -11.30 -17.61 0.28
CA LYS A 28 -11.97 -16.99 -0.88
C LYS A 28 -11.11 -15.95 -1.61
N ASP A 29 -10.34 -15.17 -0.86
CA ASP A 29 -9.56 -14.03 -1.38
C ASP A 29 -8.20 -14.46 -2.00
N VAL A 30 -7.79 -15.72 -1.80
CA VAL A 30 -6.47 -16.20 -2.23
C VAL A 30 -6.24 -16.13 -3.75
N PRO A 31 -7.20 -16.54 -4.60
CA PRO A 31 -7.02 -16.44 -6.05
C PRO A 31 -6.81 -15.00 -6.53
N GLU A 32 -7.52 -14.03 -5.95
CA GLU A 32 -7.39 -12.62 -6.25
C GLU A 32 -6.02 -12.07 -5.82
N ILE A 33 -5.58 -12.39 -4.60
CA ILE A 33 -4.26 -12.00 -4.08
C ILE A 33 -3.13 -12.49 -4.99
N ILE A 34 -3.20 -13.73 -5.47
CA ILE A 34 -2.17 -14.30 -6.35
C ILE A 34 -2.24 -13.65 -7.74
N SER A 35 -3.43 -13.39 -8.27
CA SER A 35 -3.59 -12.74 -9.57
C SER A 35 -3.04 -11.31 -9.57
N ASP A 36 -3.27 -10.56 -8.50
CA ASP A 36 -2.73 -9.21 -8.31
C ASP A 36 -1.20 -9.22 -8.24
N ALA A 37 -0.63 -10.18 -7.51
CA ALA A 37 0.82 -10.36 -7.42
C ALA A 37 1.46 -10.71 -8.78
N ALA A 38 0.74 -11.43 -9.63
CA ALA A 38 1.20 -11.85 -10.96
C ALA A 38 1.08 -10.77 -12.04
N ARG A 39 0.39 -9.65 -11.77
CA ARG A 39 0.27 -8.49 -12.67
C ARG A 39 -0.14 -8.84 -14.11
N GLY A 40 -1.10 -9.75 -14.28
CA GLY A 40 -1.61 -10.16 -15.58
C GLY A 40 -0.76 -11.23 -16.31
N SER A 41 0.28 -11.76 -15.67
CA SER A 41 1.10 -12.85 -16.22
C SER A 41 0.58 -14.21 -15.75
N ALA A 42 0.03 -15.01 -16.68
CA ALA A 42 -0.43 -16.37 -16.37
C ALA A 42 0.71 -17.29 -15.91
N ARG A 43 1.90 -17.14 -16.48
CA ARG A 43 3.07 -17.92 -16.09
C ARG A 43 3.50 -17.61 -14.66
N ASP A 44 3.59 -16.32 -14.33
CA ASP A 44 4.03 -15.89 -13.00
C ASP A 44 2.98 -16.26 -11.95
N SER A 45 1.69 -16.21 -12.29
CA SER A 45 0.61 -16.64 -11.38
C SER A 45 0.72 -18.11 -10.99
N MET A 46 1.06 -18.99 -11.94
CA MET A 46 1.26 -20.41 -11.63
C MET A 46 2.51 -20.63 -10.78
N SER A 47 3.60 -19.93 -11.06
CA SER A 47 4.82 -20.01 -10.24
C SER A 47 4.59 -19.50 -8.81
N ILE A 48 3.86 -18.40 -8.64
CA ILE A 48 3.45 -17.87 -7.33
C ILE A 48 2.53 -18.86 -6.61
N LEU A 49 1.55 -19.45 -7.32
CA LEU A 49 0.64 -20.44 -6.76
C LEU A 49 1.40 -21.67 -6.22
N GLU A 50 2.34 -22.22 -6.99
CA GLU A 50 3.18 -23.35 -6.56
C GLU A 50 3.99 -23.00 -5.30
N GLN A 51 4.56 -21.80 -5.24
CA GLN A 51 5.26 -21.31 -4.05
C GLN A 51 4.31 -21.20 -2.83
N CYS A 52 3.10 -20.69 -3.03
CA CYS A 52 2.09 -20.59 -1.98
C CYS A 52 1.67 -21.98 -1.46
N ILE A 53 1.42 -22.93 -2.34
CA ILE A 53 1.05 -24.31 -1.97
C ILE A 53 2.19 -24.95 -1.15
N SER A 54 3.42 -24.82 -1.62
CA SER A 54 4.60 -25.37 -0.95
C SER A 54 4.81 -24.74 0.45
N TYR A 55 4.72 -23.43 0.55
CA TYR A 55 4.91 -22.71 1.81
C TYR A 55 3.84 -23.02 2.85
N THR A 56 2.59 -23.20 2.42
CA THR A 56 1.44 -23.40 3.31
C THR A 56 1.13 -24.86 3.58
N ASN A 57 1.87 -25.80 2.95
CA ASN A 57 1.57 -27.23 2.94
C ASN A 57 0.12 -27.54 2.48
N GLY A 58 -0.36 -26.79 1.49
CA GLY A 58 -1.69 -27.00 0.89
C GLY A 58 -2.87 -26.40 1.66
N ASP A 59 -2.65 -25.63 2.74
CA ASP A 59 -3.69 -24.88 3.47
C ASP A 59 -3.49 -23.37 3.22
N LEU A 60 -4.06 -22.87 2.09
CA LEU A 60 -3.83 -21.52 1.60
C LEU A 60 -4.68 -20.51 2.37
N LYS A 61 -4.14 -20.02 3.48
CA LYS A 61 -4.74 -18.93 4.28
C LYS A 61 -4.19 -17.59 3.85
N LYS A 62 -5.06 -16.59 3.74
CA LYS A 62 -4.73 -15.20 3.37
C LYS A 62 -3.53 -14.67 4.15
N ALA A 63 -3.52 -14.82 5.47
CA ALA A 63 -2.44 -14.33 6.32
C ALA A 63 -1.06 -14.92 5.95
N LYS A 64 -0.98 -16.24 5.70
CA LYS A 64 0.26 -16.90 5.31
C LYS A 64 0.74 -16.47 3.93
N ILE A 65 -0.20 -16.31 2.97
CA ILE A 65 0.12 -15.89 1.61
C ILE A 65 0.56 -14.43 1.59
N SER A 66 -0.14 -13.56 2.31
CA SER A 66 0.26 -12.15 2.46
C SER A 66 1.67 -12.04 3.05
N GLN A 67 2.00 -12.86 4.05
CA GLN A 67 3.35 -12.92 4.62
C GLN A 67 4.38 -13.41 3.61
N LEU A 68 4.10 -14.49 2.88
CA LEU A 68 5.00 -15.04 1.84
C LEU A 68 5.29 -14.02 0.74
N LEU A 69 4.24 -13.35 0.26
CA LEU A 69 4.33 -12.39 -0.83
C LEU A 69 4.78 -10.99 -0.36
N GLY A 70 5.03 -10.81 0.94
CA GLY A 70 5.40 -9.52 1.52
C GLY A 70 4.33 -8.46 1.28
N LEU A 71 3.04 -8.83 1.28
CA LEU A 71 1.95 -7.89 1.07
C LEU A 71 1.74 -7.05 2.32
N ILE A 72 1.53 -5.77 2.10
CA ILE A 72 1.24 -4.80 3.16
C ILE A 72 -0.27 -4.58 3.19
N GLU A 73 -0.87 -4.75 4.36
CA GLU A 73 -2.31 -4.55 4.51
C GLU A 73 -2.68 -3.07 4.36
N ASN A 74 -3.76 -2.80 3.64
CA ASN A 74 -4.28 -1.45 3.47
C ASN A 74 -4.62 -0.79 4.82
N THR A 75 -5.03 -1.56 5.82
CA THR A 75 -5.28 -1.10 7.18
C THR A 75 -4.07 -0.44 7.82
N LEU A 76 -2.88 -1.02 7.64
CA LEU A 76 -1.63 -0.43 8.12
C LEU A 76 -1.30 0.88 7.39
N ILE A 77 -1.46 0.89 6.07
CA ILE A 77 -1.22 2.09 5.26
C ILE A 77 -2.18 3.20 5.67
N ASP A 78 -3.46 2.86 5.84
CA ASP A 78 -4.51 3.80 6.24
C ASP A 78 -4.26 4.37 7.65
N GLN A 79 -3.77 3.56 8.60
CA GLN A 79 -3.36 4.00 9.93
C GLN A 79 -2.18 4.98 9.87
N ILE A 80 -1.16 4.69 9.06
CA ILE A 80 -0.01 5.60 8.90
C ILE A 80 -0.46 6.95 8.32
N ILE A 81 -1.29 6.95 7.27
CA ILE A 81 -1.79 8.18 6.65
C ILE A 81 -2.68 8.96 7.62
N HIS A 82 -3.53 8.27 8.39
CA HIS A 82 -4.37 8.91 9.40
C HIS A 82 -3.51 9.57 10.50
N ASN A 83 -2.51 8.87 11.02
CA ASN A 83 -1.62 9.40 12.05
C ASN A 83 -0.72 10.54 11.52
N LEU A 84 -0.37 10.53 10.22
CA LEU A 84 0.27 11.69 9.58
C LEU A 84 -0.65 12.91 9.59
N TYR A 85 -1.93 12.71 9.27
CA TYR A 85 -2.92 13.78 9.30
C TYR A 85 -3.11 14.36 10.70
N GLU A 86 -3.19 13.49 11.72
CA GLU A 86 -3.31 13.89 13.14
C GLU A 86 -1.98 14.41 13.73
N ASN A 87 -0.91 14.44 12.93
CA ASN A 87 0.44 14.81 13.35
C ASN A 87 0.98 13.97 14.53
N SER A 88 0.57 12.73 14.61
CA SER A 88 0.87 11.78 15.69
C SER A 88 2.06 10.89 15.33
N ILE A 89 3.26 11.46 15.27
CA ILE A 89 4.50 10.75 14.88
C ILE A 89 4.85 9.60 15.84
N SER A 90 4.57 9.75 17.14
CA SER A 90 4.75 8.67 18.12
C SER A 90 3.93 7.43 17.78
N GLU A 91 2.67 7.61 17.40
CA GLU A 91 1.77 6.52 17.03
C GLU A 91 2.19 5.84 15.73
N ILE A 92 2.72 6.60 14.76
CA ILE A 92 3.32 6.02 13.55
C ILE A 92 4.48 5.09 13.90
N ASN A 93 5.38 5.54 14.78
CA ASN A 93 6.51 4.74 15.24
C ASN A 93 6.06 3.45 15.95
N ASP A 94 5.02 3.51 16.77
CA ASP A 94 4.48 2.34 17.49
C ASP A 94 3.78 1.37 16.53
N VAL A 95 3.03 1.89 15.57
CA VAL A 95 2.40 1.10 14.50
C VAL A 95 3.47 0.39 13.66
N LEU A 96 4.54 1.07 13.26
CA LEU A 96 5.63 0.47 12.48
C LEU A 96 6.39 -0.60 13.28
N LYS A 97 6.63 -0.39 14.58
CA LYS A 97 7.30 -1.37 15.45
C LYS A 97 6.45 -2.61 15.73
N SER A 98 5.14 -2.44 15.84
CA SER A 98 4.20 -3.55 16.07
C SER A 98 3.85 -4.32 14.80
N SER A 99 4.08 -3.72 13.63
CA SER A 99 3.85 -4.34 12.33
C SER A 99 4.97 -5.31 11.97
N ASN A 100 4.63 -6.39 11.26
CA ASN A 100 5.60 -7.34 10.73
C ASN A 100 6.15 -6.92 9.36
N VAL A 101 6.32 -5.61 9.12
CA VAL A 101 6.85 -5.10 7.86
C VAL A 101 8.32 -5.44 7.72
N SER A 102 8.66 -6.24 6.72
CA SER A 102 10.02 -6.61 6.36
C SER A 102 10.57 -5.78 5.18
N ASP A 103 9.69 -5.27 4.32
CA ASP A 103 10.05 -4.47 3.14
C ASP A 103 9.49 -3.04 3.24
N TYR A 104 10.31 -2.14 3.80
CA TYR A 104 10.00 -0.73 3.92
C TYR A 104 10.02 0.02 2.59
N SER A 105 10.71 -0.49 1.56
CA SER A 105 10.66 0.08 0.21
C SER A 105 9.28 -0.14 -0.40
N ARG A 106 8.72 -1.35 -0.22
CA ARG A 106 7.37 -1.66 -0.64
C ARG A 106 6.33 -0.87 0.15
N LEU A 107 6.54 -0.66 1.47
CA LEU A 107 5.64 0.18 2.27
C LEU A 107 5.61 1.62 1.74
N LEU A 108 6.77 2.18 1.36
CA LEU A 108 6.84 3.49 0.72
C LEU A 108 6.04 3.52 -0.59
N ASP A 109 6.18 2.49 -1.45
CA ASP A 109 5.42 2.39 -2.69
C ASP A 109 3.90 2.32 -2.43
N CYS A 110 3.47 1.56 -1.43
CA CYS A 110 2.05 1.48 -1.04
C CYS A 110 1.52 2.81 -0.49
N LEU A 111 2.31 3.56 0.29
CA LEU A 111 1.93 4.90 0.76
C LEU A 111 1.77 5.88 -0.40
N ILE A 112 2.68 5.87 -1.37
CA ILE A 112 2.60 6.70 -2.58
C ILE A 112 1.32 6.40 -3.34
N GLU A 113 1.06 5.12 -3.60
CA GLU A 113 -0.15 4.66 -4.31
C GLU A 113 -1.43 5.08 -3.57
N ARG A 114 -1.45 4.91 -2.25
CA ARG A 114 -2.63 5.25 -1.44
C ARG A 114 -2.93 6.74 -1.44
N ILE A 115 -1.90 7.59 -1.30
CA ILE A 115 -2.05 9.06 -1.37
C ILE A 115 -2.52 9.48 -2.75
N PHE A 116 -2.01 8.86 -3.82
CA PHE A 116 -2.50 9.08 -5.17
C PHE A 116 -3.99 8.74 -5.29
N GLN A 117 -4.42 7.56 -4.81
CA GLN A 117 -5.83 7.13 -4.84
C GLN A 117 -6.74 8.12 -4.09
N ILE A 118 -6.32 8.57 -2.89
CA ILE A 118 -7.05 9.58 -2.10
C ILE A 118 -7.16 10.89 -2.90
N SER A 119 -6.06 11.37 -3.47
CA SER A 119 -6.02 12.62 -4.23
C SER A 119 -6.96 12.59 -5.43
N ILE A 120 -6.94 11.51 -6.22
CA ILE A 120 -7.81 11.34 -7.37
C ILE A 120 -9.28 11.24 -6.95
N SER A 121 -9.61 10.38 -5.98
CA SER A 121 -10.98 10.18 -5.53
C SER A 121 -11.62 11.48 -5.03
N ARG A 122 -10.86 12.31 -4.32
CA ARG A 122 -11.33 13.63 -3.86
C ARG A 122 -11.44 14.64 -5.00
N SER A 123 -10.51 14.63 -5.96
CA SER A 123 -10.53 15.57 -7.10
C SER A 123 -11.71 15.32 -8.04
N VAL A 124 -12.07 14.05 -8.27
CA VAL A 124 -13.20 13.68 -9.16
C VAL A 124 -14.50 13.42 -8.41
N ASN A 125 -14.47 13.52 -7.08
CA ASN A 125 -15.61 13.23 -6.19
C ASN A 125 -16.23 11.84 -6.42
N LYS A 126 -15.36 10.82 -6.61
CA LYS A 126 -15.73 9.41 -6.79
C LYS A 126 -14.82 8.50 -5.98
N ASN A 127 -15.37 7.44 -5.42
CA ASN A 127 -14.62 6.44 -4.66
C ASN A 127 -14.42 5.15 -5.48
N ASP A 128 -13.70 5.23 -6.59
CA ASP A 128 -13.44 4.07 -7.47
C ASP A 128 -12.41 3.09 -6.85
N PHE A 129 -11.70 3.48 -5.77
CA PHE A 129 -10.67 2.70 -5.09
C PHE A 129 -11.12 2.08 -3.76
N ASN A 130 -12.42 2.12 -3.44
CA ASN A 130 -12.98 1.62 -2.17
C ASN A 130 -12.24 2.17 -0.92
N LEU A 131 -11.94 3.47 -0.93
CA LEU A 131 -11.29 4.14 0.18
C LEU A 131 -12.23 4.26 1.39
N PRO A 132 -11.70 4.18 2.63
CA PRO A 132 -12.47 4.52 3.82
C PRO A 132 -13.03 5.94 3.76
N ASN A 133 -14.27 6.13 4.24
CA ASN A 133 -14.95 7.41 4.17
C ASN A 133 -14.24 8.55 4.90
N ASN A 134 -13.44 8.25 5.93
CA ASN A 134 -12.65 9.25 6.65
C ASN A 134 -11.63 9.94 5.74
N PHE A 135 -11.11 9.30 4.70
CA PHE A 135 -10.18 9.94 3.75
C PHE A 135 -10.88 10.80 2.70
N LEU A 136 -12.14 10.51 2.41
CA LEU A 136 -12.93 11.29 1.46
C LEU A 136 -13.45 12.58 2.09
N ASN A 137 -13.75 12.56 3.39
CA ASN A 137 -14.34 13.64 4.16
C ASN A 137 -13.36 14.31 5.14
N THR A 138 -12.05 14.15 4.94
CA THR A 138 -11.02 14.79 5.77
C THR A 138 -10.80 16.24 5.37
N ASP A 139 -10.33 17.06 6.33
CA ASP A 139 -9.94 18.46 6.11
C ASP A 139 -8.54 18.60 5.49
N ILE A 140 -7.82 17.51 5.22
CA ILE A 140 -6.53 17.56 4.50
C ILE A 140 -6.76 18.26 3.16
N SER A 141 -6.00 19.30 2.85
CA SER A 141 -6.11 19.97 1.55
C SER A 141 -5.55 19.10 0.42
N LEU A 142 -6.02 19.32 -0.82
CA LEU A 142 -5.41 18.66 -1.98
C LEU A 142 -3.96 19.11 -2.18
N GLN A 143 -3.59 20.32 -1.73
CA GLN A 143 -2.23 20.82 -1.76
C GLN A 143 -1.32 20.02 -0.82
N ASP A 144 -1.79 19.72 0.40
CA ASP A 144 -1.03 18.89 1.35
C ASP A 144 -0.84 17.47 0.81
N LEU A 145 -1.87 16.86 0.23
CA LEU A 145 -1.74 15.55 -0.41
C LEU A 145 -0.73 15.55 -1.56
N GLN A 146 -0.68 16.60 -2.38
CA GLN A 146 0.31 16.76 -3.44
C GLN A 146 1.72 16.97 -2.88
N LEU A 147 1.86 17.73 -1.79
CA LEU A 147 3.13 17.89 -1.09
C LEU A 147 3.63 16.55 -0.54
N TRP A 148 2.77 15.80 0.14
CA TRP A 148 3.10 14.48 0.68
C TRP A 148 3.53 13.52 -0.44
N TYR A 149 2.75 13.46 -1.52
CA TYR A 149 3.09 12.67 -2.70
C TYR A 149 4.48 13.03 -3.25
N SER A 150 4.77 14.30 -3.39
CA SER A 150 6.06 14.79 -3.90
C SER A 150 7.23 14.41 -3.01
N ILE A 151 7.08 14.55 -1.68
CA ILE A 151 8.12 14.17 -0.70
C ILE A 151 8.39 12.67 -0.76
N LEU A 152 7.33 11.85 -0.77
CA LEU A 152 7.46 10.39 -0.86
C LEU A 152 8.11 9.96 -2.17
N MET A 153 7.70 10.53 -3.30
CA MET A 153 8.27 10.22 -4.62
C MET A 153 9.76 10.56 -4.71
N GLN A 154 10.18 11.74 -4.22
CA GLN A 154 11.59 12.13 -4.20
C GLN A 154 12.43 11.21 -3.29
N SER A 155 11.83 10.69 -2.22
CA SER A 155 12.52 9.84 -1.27
C SER A 155 12.72 8.40 -1.78
N LYS A 156 12.06 8.01 -2.87
CA LYS A 156 12.11 6.65 -3.41
C LYS A 156 13.53 6.24 -3.84
N GLU A 157 14.26 7.12 -4.51
CA GLU A 157 15.66 6.86 -4.90
C GLU A 157 16.59 6.77 -3.68
N GLN A 158 16.34 7.62 -2.68
CA GLN A 158 17.13 7.65 -1.44
C GLN A 158 16.92 6.37 -0.62
N MET A 159 15.71 5.79 -0.64
CA MET A 159 15.38 4.55 0.04
C MET A 159 16.26 3.37 -0.41
N PHE A 160 16.66 3.33 -1.68
CA PHE A 160 17.53 2.28 -2.21
C PHE A 160 18.92 2.30 -1.56
N ASN A 161 19.45 3.49 -1.28
CA ASN A 161 20.79 3.71 -0.73
C ASN A 161 20.79 3.84 0.82
N ALA A 162 19.64 3.75 1.47
CA ALA A 162 19.54 3.91 2.91
C ALA A 162 20.18 2.74 3.66
N VAL A 163 20.97 3.06 4.68
CA VAL A 163 21.60 2.07 5.58
C VAL A 163 20.53 1.32 6.38
N SER A 164 19.55 2.05 6.88
CA SER A 164 18.35 1.51 7.53
C SER A 164 17.12 2.06 6.81
N LYS A 165 16.41 1.19 6.11
CA LYS A 165 15.19 1.57 5.39
C LYS A 165 14.06 1.98 6.33
N ALA A 166 14.00 1.35 7.52
CA ALA A 166 13.02 1.69 8.56
C ALA A 166 13.22 3.11 9.05
N ASP A 167 14.46 3.46 9.46
CA ASP A 167 14.77 4.78 9.97
C ASP A 167 14.61 5.85 8.88
N HIS A 168 14.99 5.50 7.64
CA HIS A 168 14.82 6.40 6.52
C HIS A 168 13.34 6.71 6.25
N LEU A 169 12.48 5.69 6.23
CA LEU A 169 11.04 5.90 6.11
C LEU A 169 10.51 6.80 7.24
N MET A 170 10.93 6.54 8.49
CA MET A 170 10.52 7.36 9.62
C MET A 170 10.93 8.82 9.45
N MET A 171 12.14 9.09 8.93
CA MET A 171 12.60 10.46 8.62
C MET A 171 11.79 11.13 7.51
N ILE A 172 11.33 10.36 6.51
CA ILE A 172 10.44 10.86 5.46
C ILE A 172 9.09 11.27 6.06
N LEU A 173 8.50 10.42 6.90
CA LEU A 173 7.22 10.68 7.54
C LEU A 173 7.30 11.87 8.50
N LEU A 174 8.39 11.99 9.26
CA LEU A 174 8.67 13.16 10.09
C LEU A 174 8.78 14.45 9.25
N ARG A 175 9.43 14.38 8.09
CA ARG A 175 9.52 15.53 7.18
C ARG A 175 8.14 15.98 6.70
N ILE A 176 7.27 15.04 6.31
CA ILE A 176 5.89 15.34 5.91
C ILE A 176 5.15 16.05 7.05
N SER A 177 5.22 15.52 8.26
CA SER A 177 4.60 16.10 9.45
C SER A 177 5.04 17.55 9.68
N LEU A 178 6.34 17.83 9.65
CA LEU A 178 6.88 19.17 9.85
C LEU A 178 6.43 20.17 8.77
N PHE A 179 6.27 19.75 7.53
CA PHE A 179 5.80 20.63 6.46
C PHE A 179 4.30 20.89 6.52
N THR A 180 3.53 20.00 7.15
CA THR A 180 2.07 20.15 7.30
C THR A 180 1.74 21.12 8.45
N GLU A 181 2.58 21.23 9.48
CA GLU A 181 2.37 22.16 10.63
C GLU A 181 2.57 23.66 10.30
N TYR A 182 3.22 24.00 9.20
CA TYR A 182 3.67 25.38 8.93
C TYR A 182 2.74 26.31 8.11
N PRO A 183 1.50 25.97 7.70
CA PRO A 183 0.69 26.92 6.91
C PRO A 183 0.24 28.15 7.71
N ASP A 184 0.10 28.07 9.05
CA ASP A 184 -0.51 29.15 9.83
C ASP A 184 0.49 30.14 10.46
N GLN A 185 1.74 29.73 10.67
CA GLN A 185 2.75 30.64 11.25
C GLN A 185 3.34 31.65 10.24
N VAL A 186 3.33 31.30 8.95
CA VAL A 186 3.81 32.23 7.90
C VAL A 186 2.80 33.35 7.63
N LYS A 187 1.50 33.07 7.80
CA LYS A 187 0.45 34.09 7.61
C LYS A 187 0.38 35.13 8.73
N SER A 188 0.78 34.77 9.94
CA SER A 188 0.79 35.72 11.08
C SER A 188 1.96 36.70 11.07
N ASN A 189 3.08 36.39 10.40
CA ASN A 189 4.27 37.23 10.33
C ASN A 189 4.30 38.20 9.14
N ILE A 190 3.34 38.08 8.20
CA ILE A 190 3.24 39.00 7.03
C ILE A 190 2.26 40.18 7.33
N ASN A 191 1.46 40.08 8.38
CA ASN A 191 0.47 41.11 8.77
C ASN A 191 0.83 41.92 10.01
N ASN A 192 2.09 41.94 10.43
CA ASN A 192 2.68 42.86 11.40
C ASN A 192 3.83 43.68 10.70
#